data_212b608213054bf7de7f31429d35a4ff
#
_entry.id   212b608213054bf7de7f31429d35a4ff
#
_cell.length_a   1.000
_cell.length_b   1.000
_cell.length_c   1.000
_cell.angle_alpha   90.00
_cell.angle_beta   90.00
_cell.angle_gamma   90.00
#
_symmetry.space_group_name_H-M   'P 1'
#
loop_
_entity.id
_entity.type
_entity.pdbx_description
1 polymer ?
#
loop_
_entity_poly.entity_id
_entity_poly.type
_entity_poly.pdbx_seq_one_letter_code
_entity_poly.pdbx_strand_id
1 'polypeptide(L)'
;MNEVLRIDPIEEAIADIKAGKMIVLIDDDDRENEGDLVCAAQMVTPQIVNFMATHARGLICLALDNQRTKQLDLPLMVAHNQTEHGTNFTVTIEAAEGVSTGISAADRAQTILTAMKSDASPTDIVKPGHVFPLKANEGGVLKRAGHTEGAVDLSRIAGCRPGGVICEIMNYDGSMARYPELRCFADEHGLKLSTIADLIKYLSLIHI
;
A
#
# COMPACT_ATOMS: atom_id res chain seq x y z
N MET A 1 14.71 29.97 4.88
CA MET A 1 15.60 29.14 4.03
C MET A 1 14.73 28.05 3.50
N ASN A 2 14.58 27.93 2.17
CA ASN A 2 13.87 26.77 1.61
C ASN A 2 14.75 25.54 1.89
N GLU A 3 14.34 24.73 2.86
CA GLU A 3 14.92 23.41 3.01
C GLU A 3 14.67 22.65 1.71
N VAL A 4 15.74 22.27 1.03
CA VAL A 4 15.63 21.42 -0.16
C VAL A 4 15.08 20.08 0.33
N LEU A 5 13.87 19.72 -0.11
CA LEU A 5 13.25 18.45 0.23
C LEU A 5 14.20 17.30 -0.15
N ARG A 6 14.61 16.50 0.82
CA ARG A 6 15.47 15.33 0.59
C ARG A 6 14.59 14.12 0.25
N ILE A 7 14.33 13.96 -1.04
CA ILE A 7 13.62 12.81 -1.60
C ILE A 7 14.63 11.80 -2.13
N ASP A 8 14.47 10.54 -1.80
CA ASP A 8 15.32 9.48 -2.33
C ASP A 8 14.90 9.12 -3.77
N PRO A 9 15.84 8.78 -4.67
CA PRO A 9 15.52 8.41 -6.06
C PRO A 9 14.51 7.28 -6.13
N ILE A 10 13.56 7.39 -7.05
CA ILE A 10 12.49 6.38 -7.22
C ILE A 10 13.06 4.99 -7.56
N GLU A 11 14.18 4.94 -8.28
CA GLU A 11 14.88 3.70 -8.62
C GLU A 11 15.38 2.96 -7.38
N GLU A 12 15.81 3.69 -6.34
CA GLU A 12 16.23 3.11 -5.06
C GLU A 12 15.01 2.58 -4.29
N ALA A 13 13.90 3.30 -4.31
CA ALA A 13 12.64 2.83 -3.73
C ALA A 13 12.13 1.55 -4.42
N ILE A 14 12.18 1.49 -5.76
CA ILE A 14 11.84 0.29 -6.54
C ILE A 14 12.77 -0.89 -6.17
N ALA A 15 14.07 -0.64 -6.01
CA ALA A 15 15.03 -1.67 -5.62
C ALA A 15 14.74 -2.21 -4.22
N ASP A 16 14.35 -1.35 -3.26
CA ASP A 16 13.98 -1.78 -1.92
C ASP A 16 12.65 -2.57 -1.92
N ILE A 17 11.63 -2.16 -2.68
CA ILE A 17 10.40 -2.96 -2.88
C ILE A 17 10.72 -4.34 -3.46
N LYS A 18 11.59 -4.39 -4.48
CA LYS A 18 12.05 -5.66 -5.09
C LYS A 18 12.79 -6.55 -4.09
N ALA A 19 13.50 -5.96 -3.15
CA ALA A 19 14.20 -6.67 -2.07
C ALA A 19 13.28 -7.09 -0.90
N GLY A 20 11.96 -6.80 -0.97
CA GLY A 20 10.98 -7.11 0.08
C GLY A 20 11.01 -6.15 1.27
N LYS A 21 11.62 -4.98 1.11
CA LYS A 21 11.63 -3.94 2.12
C LYS A 21 10.42 -3.01 1.97
N MET A 22 10.17 -2.23 3.02
CA MET A 22 9.22 -1.12 3.00
C MET A 22 9.93 0.16 2.54
N ILE A 23 9.12 1.07 1.99
CA ILE A 23 9.48 2.46 1.71
C ILE A 23 8.41 3.39 2.29
N VAL A 24 8.71 4.68 2.37
CA VAL A 24 7.73 5.74 2.56
C VAL A 24 7.39 6.33 1.18
N LEU A 25 6.11 6.37 0.84
CA LEU A 25 5.61 7.01 -0.38
C LEU A 25 4.73 8.18 0.00
N ILE A 26 5.03 9.38 -0.53
CA ILE A 26 4.29 10.61 -0.25
C ILE A 26 3.47 11.00 -1.48
N ASP A 27 2.24 11.44 -1.27
CA ASP A 27 1.43 12.05 -2.32
C ASP A 27 1.58 13.59 -2.36
N ASP A 28 0.83 14.23 -3.25
CA ASP A 28 0.91 15.66 -3.49
C ASP A 28 0.28 16.48 -2.34
N ASP A 29 0.84 17.66 -2.07
CA ASP A 29 0.33 18.60 -1.06
C ASP A 29 -1.11 19.05 -1.35
N ASP A 30 -1.49 19.09 -2.64
CA ASP A 30 -2.85 19.43 -3.10
C ASP A 30 -3.83 18.26 -3.04
N ARG A 31 -3.37 17.04 -2.62
CA ARG A 31 -4.22 15.86 -2.50
C ARG A 31 -4.50 15.54 -1.02
N GLU A 32 -3.89 14.53 -0.44
CA GLU A 32 -4.01 14.16 0.98
C GLU A 32 -2.87 14.78 1.80
N ASN A 33 -1.74 15.06 1.14
CA ASN A 33 -0.50 15.52 1.77
C ASN A 33 -0.07 14.56 2.89
N GLU A 34 -0.09 13.26 2.59
CA GLU A 34 0.19 12.19 3.54
C GLU A 34 1.33 11.30 3.04
N GLY A 35 1.84 10.46 3.91
CA GLY A 35 2.82 9.44 3.59
C GLY A 35 2.40 8.08 4.11
N ASP A 36 2.52 7.07 3.24
CA ASP A 36 2.25 5.69 3.58
C ASP A 36 3.54 4.88 3.63
N LEU A 37 3.61 3.93 4.58
CA LEU A 37 4.48 2.78 4.42
C LEU A 37 3.94 1.91 3.29
N VAL A 38 4.82 1.50 2.37
CA VAL A 38 4.47 0.65 1.23
C VAL A 38 5.43 -0.53 1.15
N CYS A 39 4.91 -1.74 0.93
CA CYS A 39 5.69 -2.92 0.52
C CYS A 39 4.94 -3.76 -0.51
N ALA A 40 5.66 -4.61 -1.26
CA ALA A 40 5.03 -5.58 -2.14
C ALA A 40 4.24 -6.62 -1.33
N ALA A 41 2.94 -6.78 -1.61
CA ALA A 41 2.05 -7.62 -0.82
C ALA A 41 2.46 -9.11 -0.82
N GLN A 42 3.03 -9.61 -1.92
CA GLN A 42 3.53 -11.00 -1.98
C GLN A 42 4.73 -11.28 -1.07
N MET A 43 5.39 -10.24 -0.56
CA MET A 43 6.57 -10.33 0.28
C MET A 43 6.29 -9.91 1.73
N VAL A 44 5.02 -9.64 2.07
CA VAL A 44 4.63 -9.24 3.43
C VAL A 44 4.98 -10.34 4.43
N THR A 45 5.39 -9.93 5.63
CA THR A 45 5.68 -10.81 6.75
C THR A 45 4.94 -10.33 8.00
N PRO A 46 4.77 -11.19 9.03
CA PRO A 46 4.24 -10.74 10.33
C PRO A 46 5.01 -9.56 10.92
N GLN A 47 6.34 -9.51 10.70
CA GLN A 47 7.19 -8.42 11.18
C GLN A 47 6.85 -7.09 10.48
N ILE A 48 6.60 -7.11 9.16
CA ILE A 48 6.17 -5.93 8.40
C ILE A 48 4.81 -5.44 8.90
N VAL A 49 3.82 -6.33 9.05
CA VAL A 49 2.50 -5.96 9.58
C VAL A 49 2.61 -5.39 11.00
N ASN A 50 3.42 -6.03 11.86
CA ASN A 50 3.65 -5.53 13.22
C ASN A 50 4.33 -4.15 13.21
N PHE A 51 5.30 -3.95 12.32
CA PHE A 51 5.97 -2.66 12.16
C PHE A 51 4.97 -1.57 11.75
N MET A 52 4.14 -1.82 10.74
CA MET A 52 3.09 -0.90 10.30
C MET A 52 2.13 -0.55 11.44
N ALA A 53 1.63 -1.55 12.16
CA ALA A 53 0.71 -1.33 13.28
C ALA A 53 1.36 -0.54 14.44
N THR A 54 2.65 -0.77 14.72
CA THR A 54 3.35 -0.16 15.86
C THR A 54 3.84 1.25 15.54
N HIS A 55 4.43 1.44 14.37
CA HIS A 55 5.15 2.67 14.03
C HIS A 55 4.36 3.60 13.10
N ALA A 56 3.64 3.06 12.10
CA ALA A 56 2.81 3.89 11.23
C ALA A 56 1.46 4.22 11.87
N ARG A 57 0.80 3.27 12.54
CA ARG A 57 -0.45 3.45 13.30
C ARG A 57 -1.70 3.71 12.45
N GLY A 58 -1.58 3.76 11.13
CA GLY A 58 -2.67 3.92 10.19
C GLY A 58 -3.48 2.64 9.94
N LEU A 59 -4.36 2.67 8.96
CA LEU A 59 -5.14 1.52 8.54
C LEU A 59 -4.32 0.65 7.57
N ILE A 60 -4.03 -0.60 7.97
CA ILE A 60 -3.31 -1.52 7.09
C ILE A 60 -4.25 -2.00 5.99
N CYS A 61 -3.98 -1.58 4.75
CA CYS A 61 -4.76 -1.87 3.57
C CYS A 61 -3.98 -2.72 2.56
N LEU A 62 -4.72 -3.50 1.76
CA LEU A 62 -4.19 -4.31 0.68
C LEU A 62 -4.61 -3.72 -0.67
N ALA A 63 -3.74 -2.94 -1.31
CA ALA A 63 -3.97 -2.42 -2.64
C ALA A 63 -3.86 -3.54 -3.68
N LEU A 64 -4.89 -3.72 -4.50
CA LEU A 64 -5.01 -4.76 -5.52
C LEU A 64 -5.39 -4.16 -6.87
N ASP A 65 -4.90 -4.77 -7.96
CA ASP A 65 -5.37 -4.43 -9.29
C ASP A 65 -6.76 -5.02 -9.60
N ASN A 66 -7.35 -4.61 -10.70
CA ASN A 66 -8.67 -5.07 -11.14
C ASN A 66 -8.72 -6.58 -11.42
N GLN A 67 -7.63 -7.17 -11.90
CA GLN A 67 -7.58 -8.59 -12.20
C GLN A 67 -7.69 -9.39 -10.89
N ARG A 68 -6.93 -9.00 -9.88
CA ARG A 68 -6.93 -9.68 -8.57
C ARG A 68 -8.25 -9.52 -7.83
N THR A 69 -8.84 -8.31 -7.83
CA THR A 69 -10.15 -8.10 -7.20
C THR A 69 -11.26 -8.92 -7.85
N LYS A 70 -11.24 -9.08 -9.19
CA LYS A 70 -12.16 -9.97 -9.90
C LYS A 70 -11.89 -11.44 -9.60
N GLN A 71 -10.63 -11.88 -9.58
CA GLN A 71 -10.24 -13.25 -9.28
C GLN A 71 -10.73 -13.71 -7.91
N LEU A 72 -10.69 -12.82 -6.90
CA LEU A 72 -11.12 -13.09 -5.53
C LEU A 72 -12.60 -12.78 -5.29
N ASP A 73 -13.35 -12.35 -6.33
CA ASP A 73 -14.74 -11.93 -6.22
C ASP A 73 -14.95 -10.90 -5.09
N LEU A 74 -14.21 -9.79 -5.15
CA LEU A 74 -14.28 -8.71 -4.17
C LEU A 74 -15.17 -7.56 -4.68
N PRO A 75 -16.44 -7.50 -4.26
CA PRO A 75 -17.30 -6.35 -4.56
C PRO A 75 -16.82 -5.11 -3.78
N LEU A 76 -17.14 -3.94 -4.33
CA LEU A 76 -16.97 -2.69 -3.58
C LEU A 76 -17.81 -2.69 -2.31
N MET A 77 -17.29 -2.08 -1.26
CA MET A 77 -17.95 -1.99 0.04
C MET A 77 -19.27 -1.23 -0.03
N VAL A 78 -19.37 -0.26 -0.95
CA VAL A 78 -20.56 0.55 -1.18
C VAL A 78 -20.88 0.70 -2.66
N ALA A 79 -22.16 0.80 -3.01
CA ALA A 79 -22.60 1.03 -4.39
C ALA A 79 -22.28 2.48 -4.86
N HIS A 80 -22.31 3.43 -3.93
CA HIS A 80 -22.04 4.85 -4.20
C HIS A 80 -20.94 5.32 -3.26
N ASN A 81 -19.74 5.54 -3.80
CA ASN A 81 -18.63 6.09 -3.06
C ASN A 81 -18.84 7.61 -2.89
N GLN A 82 -18.86 8.08 -1.65
CA GLN A 82 -19.05 9.49 -1.29
C GLN A 82 -17.77 10.13 -0.73
N THR A 83 -16.64 9.40 -0.76
CA THR A 83 -15.38 9.94 -0.25
C THR A 83 -14.79 10.94 -1.25
N GLU A 84 -14.17 12.00 -0.75
CA GLU A 84 -13.60 13.11 -1.54
C GLU A 84 -12.60 12.59 -2.58
N HIS A 85 -11.69 11.70 -2.17
CA HIS A 85 -10.65 11.16 -3.04
C HIS A 85 -11.05 9.88 -3.78
N GLY A 86 -12.28 9.38 -3.61
CA GLY A 86 -12.82 8.25 -4.35
C GLY A 86 -12.09 6.92 -4.12
N THR A 87 -11.52 6.69 -2.93
CA THR A 87 -10.82 5.44 -2.60
C THR A 87 -11.78 4.25 -2.64
N ASN A 88 -11.48 3.27 -3.50
CA ASN A 88 -12.35 2.14 -3.77
C ASN A 88 -12.13 1.00 -2.76
N PHE A 89 -12.67 1.14 -1.56
CA PHE A 89 -12.73 0.03 -0.60
C PHE A 89 -13.58 -1.11 -1.15
N THR A 90 -13.09 -2.33 -1.02
CA THR A 90 -13.89 -3.54 -1.20
C THR A 90 -14.40 -4.05 0.15
N VAL A 91 -15.21 -5.10 0.15
CA VAL A 91 -15.51 -5.84 1.39
C VAL A 91 -14.19 -6.31 2.02
N THR A 92 -14.13 -6.30 3.35
CA THR A 92 -12.96 -6.79 4.11
C THR A 92 -12.84 -8.30 4.01
N ILE A 93 -11.63 -8.81 4.17
CA ILE A 93 -11.32 -10.23 3.99
C ILE A 93 -10.55 -10.83 5.15
N GLU A 94 -10.65 -12.16 5.25
CA GLU A 94 -9.83 -13.02 6.09
C GLU A 94 -9.40 -14.25 5.29
N ALA A 95 -8.24 -14.85 5.59
CA ALA A 95 -7.92 -16.15 5.02
C ALA A 95 -8.90 -17.20 5.56
N ALA A 96 -9.38 -18.11 4.68
CA ALA A 96 -10.29 -19.19 5.08
C ALA A 96 -9.60 -20.18 6.03
N GLU A 97 -8.28 -20.31 5.94
CA GLU A 97 -7.48 -21.24 6.75
C GLU A 97 -6.17 -20.59 7.22
N GLY A 98 -5.60 -21.11 8.30
CA GLY A 98 -4.28 -20.71 8.80
C GLY A 98 -4.28 -19.41 9.63
N VAL A 99 -5.44 -18.95 10.06
CA VAL A 99 -5.62 -17.80 10.95
C VAL A 99 -6.34 -18.19 12.24
N SER A 100 -6.15 -17.39 13.29
CA SER A 100 -6.87 -17.56 14.56
C SER A 100 -8.10 -16.64 14.62
N THR A 101 -7.96 -15.46 15.22
CA THR A 101 -9.02 -14.44 15.28
C THR A 101 -8.93 -13.41 14.16
N GLY A 102 -7.88 -13.46 13.33
CA GLY A 102 -7.70 -12.64 12.16
C GLY A 102 -6.93 -11.35 12.36
N ILE A 103 -6.94 -10.76 13.57
CA ILE A 103 -6.39 -9.42 13.82
C ILE A 103 -4.88 -9.41 14.10
N SER A 104 -4.27 -10.54 14.51
CA SER A 104 -2.84 -10.57 14.81
C SER A 104 -2.01 -10.20 13.58
N ALA A 105 -0.77 -9.74 13.81
CA ALA A 105 0.15 -9.46 12.70
C ALA A 105 0.39 -10.72 11.83
N ALA A 106 0.44 -11.90 12.45
CA ALA A 106 0.58 -13.17 11.75
C ALA A 106 -0.67 -13.49 10.92
N ASP A 107 -1.87 -13.33 11.47
CA ASP A 107 -3.13 -13.61 10.76
C ASP A 107 -3.33 -12.67 9.58
N ARG A 108 -3.07 -11.36 9.77
CA ARG A 108 -3.18 -10.38 8.67
C ARG A 108 -2.15 -10.65 7.56
N ALA A 109 -0.91 -10.97 7.92
CA ALA A 109 0.11 -11.37 6.94
C ALA A 109 -0.33 -12.65 6.19
N GLN A 110 -0.86 -13.65 6.89
CA GLN A 110 -1.39 -14.88 6.28
C GLN A 110 -2.53 -14.56 5.30
N THR A 111 -3.47 -13.70 5.68
CA THR A 111 -4.59 -13.28 4.82
C THR A 111 -4.09 -12.60 3.56
N ILE A 112 -3.15 -11.66 3.68
CA ILE A 112 -2.55 -10.95 2.54
C ILE A 112 -1.82 -11.94 1.62
N LEU A 113 -0.98 -12.80 2.17
CA LEU A 113 -0.25 -13.80 1.38
C LEU A 113 -1.20 -14.77 0.67
N THR A 114 -2.29 -15.18 1.31
CA THR A 114 -3.33 -16.03 0.71
C THR A 114 -3.99 -15.31 -0.45
N ALA A 115 -4.41 -14.05 -0.28
CA ALA A 115 -4.98 -13.24 -1.35
C ALA A 115 -4.01 -13.01 -2.53
N MET A 116 -2.69 -13.08 -2.28
CA MET A 116 -1.66 -12.86 -3.30
C MET A 116 -1.12 -14.15 -3.94
N LYS A 117 -1.58 -15.36 -3.59
CA LYS A 117 -1.22 -16.58 -4.32
C LYS A 117 -1.59 -16.47 -5.80
N SER A 118 -0.80 -17.07 -6.68
CA SER A 118 -1.07 -17.04 -8.13
C SER A 118 -2.41 -17.69 -8.50
N ASP A 119 -2.74 -18.77 -7.80
CA ASP A 119 -3.93 -19.61 -7.93
C ASP A 119 -5.03 -19.26 -6.92
N ALA A 120 -4.91 -18.15 -6.19
CA ALA A 120 -5.90 -17.72 -5.21
C ALA A 120 -7.32 -17.67 -5.83
N SER A 121 -8.29 -18.20 -5.10
CA SER A 121 -9.69 -18.30 -5.48
C SER A 121 -10.60 -17.66 -4.43
N PRO A 122 -11.88 -17.39 -4.74
CA PRO A 122 -12.82 -16.86 -3.76
C PRO A 122 -13.02 -17.75 -2.52
N THR A 123 -12.72 -19.04 -2.62
CA THR A 123 -12.86 -19.99 -1.50
C THR A 123 -11.67 -19.98 -0.54
N ASP A 124 -10.54 -19.36 -0.92
CA ASP A 124 -9.36 -19.23 -0.07
C ASP A 124 -9.51 -18.09 0.95
N ILE A 125 -10.53 -17.27 0.79
CA ILE A 125 -10.84 -16.14 1.67
C ILE A 125 -12.29 -16.18 2.15
N VAL A 126 -12.54 -15.62 3.34
CA VAL A 126 -13.87 -15.36 3.89
C VAL A 126 -14.12 -13.86 4.02
N LYS A 127 -15.37 -13.46 4.08
CA LYS A 127 -15.85 -12.07 4.15
C LYS A 127 -16.92 -11.98 5.25
N PRO A 128 -16.87 -10.97 6.16
CA PRO A 128 -15.83 -9.96 6.33
C PRO A 128 -14.58 -10.49 7.04
N GLY A 129 -13.55 -9.62 7.19
CA GLY A 129 -12.32 -9.93 7.92
C GLY A 129 -11.57 -8.69 8.39
N HIS A 130 -10.29 -8.84 8.72
CA HIS A 130 -9.47 -7.80 9.33
C HIS A 130 -8.43 -7.18 8.38
N VAL A 131 -8.45 -7.56 7.09
CA VAL A 131 -7.67 -6.91 6.04
C VAL A 131 -8.62 -6.14 5.12
N PHE A 132 -8.24 -4.93 4.75
CA PHE A 132 -9.03 -3.98 3.97
C PHE A 132 -8.48 -3.91 2.54
N PRO A 133 -9.05 -4.64 1.57
CA PRO A 133 -8.60 -4.51 0.19
C PRO A 133 -9.10 -3.21 -0.43
N LEU A 134 -8.20 -2.57 -1.21
CA LEU A 134 -8.47 -1.39 -2.01
C LEU A 134 -8.30 -1.75 -3.49
N LYS A 135 -9.29 -1.43 -4.30
CA LYS A 135 -9.23 -1.65 -5.74
C LYS A 135 -8.60 -0.45 -6.42
N ALA A 136 -7.39 -0.63 -6.97
CA ALA A 136 -6.72 0.40 -7.76
C ALA A 136 -7.48 0.72 -9.05
N ASN A 137 -7.43 1.98 -9.48
CA ASN A 137 -7.97 2.39 -10.77
C ASN A 137 -7.15 1.80 -11.93
N GLU A 138 -7.84 1.43 -13.02
CA GLU A 138 -7.18 1.05 -14.26
C GLU A 138 -6.36 2.23 -14.80
N GLY A 139 -5.11 1.98 -15.18
CA GLY A 139 -4.15 3.01 -15.58
C GLY A 139 -3.22 3.49 -14.47
N GLY A 140 -3.37 2.96 -13.23
CA GLY A 140 -2.45 3.19 -12.13
C GLY A 140 -2.33 4.66 -11.74
N VAL A 141 -1.12 5.05 -11.27
CA VAL A 141 -0.84 6.43 -10.85
C VAL A 141 -0.97 7.47 -11.98
N LEU A 142 -0.86 7.05 -13.23
CA LEU A 142 -1.07 7.95 -14.38
C LEU A 142 -2.54 8.36 -14.53
N LYS A 143 -3.46 7.60 -13.94
CA LYS A 143 -4.90 7.89 -13.95
C LYS A 143 -5.37 8.50 -12.64
N ARG A 144 -4.87 8.01 -11.50
CA ARG A 144 -5.17 8.50 -10.15
C ARG A 144 -3.88 8.48 -9.33
N ALA A 145 -3.39 9.66 -8.97
CA ALA A 145 -2.13 9.83 -8.23
C ALA A 145 -2.30 9.55 -6.72
N GLY A 146 -2.74 8.34 -6.37
CA GLY A 146 -2.98 7.91 -4.99
C GLY A 146 -2.07 6.77 -4.54
N HIS A 147 -1.94 6.58 -3.22
CA HIS A 147 -1.12 5.52 -2.61
C HIS A 147 -1.54 4.12 -3.05
N THR A 148 -2.86 3.88 -3.23
CA THR A 148 -3.40 2.60 -3.74
C THR A 148 -2.79 2.23 -5.09
N GLU A 149 -2.85 3.15 -6.06
CA GLU A 149 -2.28 2.96 -7.39
C GLU A 149 -0.76 2.89 -7.33
N GLY A 150 -0.14 3.75 -6.51
CA GLY A 150 1.31 3.78 -6.30
C GLY A 150 1.86 2.44 -5.81
N ALA A 151 1.22 1.84 -4.84
CA ALA A 151 1.63 0.55 -4.29
C ALA A 151 1.52 -0.60 -5.31
N VAL A 152 0.45 -0.61 -6.12
CA VAL A 152 0.26 -1.60 -7.19
C VAL A 152 1.31 -1.43 -8.29
N ASP A 153 1.55 -0.19 -8.74
CA ASP A 153 2.52 0.10 -9.80
C ASP A 153 3.96 -0.15 -9.35
N LEU A 154 4.34 0.27 -8.14
CA LEU A 154 5.66 -0.04 -7.57
C LEU A 154 5.91 -1.55 -7.49
N SER A 155 4.92 -2.33 -7.04
CA SER A 155 5.03 -3.79 -6.98
C SER A 155 5.23 -4.38 -8.39
N ARG A 156 4.46 -3.89 -9.38
CA ARG A 156 4.58 -4.35 -10.77
C ARG A 156 5.94 -4.03 -11.37
N ILE A 157 6.45 -2.80 -11.21
CA ILE A 157 7.75 -2.38 -11.74
C ILE A 157 8.89 -3.14 -11.06
N ALA A 158 8.77 -3.43 -9.76
CA ALA A 158 9.73 -4.22 -9.01
C ALA A 158 9.75 -5.71 -9.44
N GLY A 159 8.88 -6.13 -10.38
CA GLY A 159 8.78 -7.51 -10.85
C GLY A 159 7.97 -8.42 -9.91
N CYS A 160 7.20 -7.84 -9.00
CA CYS A 160 6.29 -8.54 -8.10
C CYS A 160 4.88 -8.65 -8.72
N ARG A 161 4.02 -9.51 -8.14
CA ARG A 161 2.59 -9.50 -8.49
C ARG A 161 1.98 -8.14 -8.16
N PRO A 162 1.09 -7.60 -9.02
CA PRO A 162 0.47 -6.30 -8.82
C PRO A 162 -0.41 -6.26 -7.56
N GLY A 163 0.18 -5.83 -6.47
CA GLY A 163 -0.47 -5.68 -5.17
C GLY A 163 0.53 -5.21 -4.12
N GLY A 164 0.12 -4.24 -3.31
CA GLY A 164 0.94 -3.66 -2.25
C GLY A 164 0.19 -3.59 -0.93
N VAL A 165 0.92 -3.66 0.17
CA VAL A 165 0.39 -3.33 1.50
C VAL A 165 0.76 -1.89 1.78
N ILE A 166 -0.22 -1.12 2.22
CA ILE A 166 -0.05 0.30 2.56
C ILE A 166 -0.57 0.57 3.97
N CYS A 167 0.00 1.56 4.62
CA CYS A 167 -0.42 2.02 5.93
C CYS A 167 0.00 3.46 6.14
N GLU A 168 -0.95 4.35 6.38
CA GLU A 168 -0.71 5.76 6.63
C GLU A 168 0.17 5.96 7.88
N ILE A 169 1.07 6.96 7.83
CA ILE A 169 1.95 7.30 8.95
C ILE A 169 1.35 8.46 9.75
N MET A 170 1.07 8.19 11.01
CA MET A 170 0.59 9.19 11.97
C MET A 170 1.67 9.56 12.97
N ASN A 171 1.61 10.79 13.46
CA ASN A 171 2.38 11.25 14.62
C ASN A 171 1.90 10.56 15.91
N TYR A 172 2.69 10.66 16.99
CA TYR A 172 2.35 10.05 18.29
C TYR A 172 1.08 10.64 18.92
N ASP A 173 0.72 11.87 18.54
CA ASP A 173 -0.52 12.54 19.00
C ASP A 173 -1.75 12.16 18.18
N GLY A 174 -1.59 11.32 17.14
CA GLY A 174 -2.65 10.87 16.25
C GLY A 174 -2.91 11.79 15.06
N SER A 175 -2.19 12.90 14.91
CA SER A 175 -2.25 13.71 13.69
C SER A 175 -1.50 13.03 12.55
N MET A 176 -1.84 13.38 11.31
CA MET A 176 -1.13 12.83 10.15
C MET A 176 0.27 13.43 10.04
N ALA A 177 1.28 12.57 9.84
CA ALA A 177 2.64 13.00 9.58
C ALA A 177 2.73 13.69 8.21
N ARG A 178 3.46 14.80 8.14
CA ARG A 178 3.74 15.54 6.90
C ARG A 178 5.22 15.41 6.53
N TYR A 179 5.63 16.00 5.44
CA TYR A 179 6.98 15.80 4.91
C TYR A 179 8.10 15.87 5.97
N PRO A 180 8.18 16.88 6.85
CA PRO A 180 9.28 16.96 7.83
C PRO A 180 9.31 15.74 8.76
N GLU A 181 8.15 15.34 9.29
CA GLU A 181 7.99 14.18 10.18
C GLU A 181 8.24 12.87 9.43
N LEU A 182 7.74 12.75 8.18
CA LEU A 182 7.94 11.58 7.33
C LEU A 182 9.42 11.38 6.99
N ARG A 183 10.18 12.47 6.75
CA ARG A 183 11.62 12.36 6.52
C ARG A 183 12.35 11.88 7.77
N CYS A 184 12.01 12.46 8.95
CA CYS A 184 12.57 11.99 10.23
C CYS A 184 12.25 10.52 10.47
N PHE A 185 11.00 10.11 10.26
CA PHE A 185 10.56 8.72 10.38
C PHE A 185 11.36 7.79 9.45
N ALA A 186 11.51 8.17 8.18
CA ALA A 186 12.25 7.37 7.22
C ALA A 186 13.73 7.25 7.60
N ASP A 187 14.36 8.32 8.09
CA ASP A 187 15.74 8.31 8.56
C ASP A 187 15.93 7.44 9.81
N GLU A 188 15.03 7.55 10.79
CA GLU A 188 15.06 6.75 12.02
C GLU A 188 14.99 5.25 11.72
N HIS A 189 14.18 4.88 10.73
CA HIS A 189 13.95 3.46 10.41
C HIS A 189 14.76 2.96 9.20
N GLY A 190 15.63 3.80 8.63
CA GLY A 190 16.47 3.41 7.48
C GLY A 190 15.67 3.10 6.22
N LEU A 191 14.54 3.80 6.01
CA LEU A 191 13.64 3.63 4.87
C LEU A 191 13.93 4.67 3.79
N LYS A 192 13.72 4.29 2.53
CA LYS A 192 13.67 5.25 1.43
C LYS A 192 12.34 6.01 1.47
N LEU A 193 12.40 7.31 1.15
CA LEU A 193 11.26 8.19 1.02
C LEU A 193 11.20 8.73 -0.40
N SER A 194 10.14 8.40 -1.13
CA SER A 194 9.94 8.84 -2.50
C SER A 194 8.54 9.40 -2.68
N THR A 195 8.22 9.96 -3.85
CA THR A 195 6.95 10.62 -4.12
C THR A 195 6.17 9.92 -5.25
N ILE A 196 4.84 10.05 -5.22
CA ILE A 196 3.99 9.64 -6.33
C ILE A 196 4.32 10.44 -7.59
N ALA A 197 4.71 11.70 -7.46
CA ALA A 197 5.12 12.54 -8.59
C ALA A 197 6.36 11.96 -9.31
N ASP A 198 7.38 11.50 -8.56
CA ASP A 198 8.56 10.87 -9.14
C ASP A 198 8.22 9.51 -9.78
N LEU A 199 7.31 8.75 -9.19
CA LEU A 199 6.80 7.52 -9.78
C LEU A 199 6.08 7.77 -11.11
N ILE A 200 5.22 8.79 -11.18
CA ILE A 200 4.54 9.22 -12.41
C ILE A 200 5.57 9.61 -13.48
N LYS A 201 6.56 10.42 -13.11
CA LYS A 201 7.65 10.82 -14.01
C LYS A 201 8.41 9.60 -14.54
N TYR A 202 8.80 8.69 -13.66
CA TYR A 202 9.49 7.45 -14.03
C TYR A 202 8.69 6.62 -15.03
N LEU A 203 7.40 6.37 -14.73
CA LEU A 203 6.51 5.60 -15.60
C LEU A 203 6.30 6.27 -16.97
N SER A 204 6.19 7.59 -16.99
CA SER A 204 6.05 8.35 -18.25
C SER A 204 7.29 8.22 -19.15
N LEU A 205 8.48 8.05 -18.57
CA LEU A 205 9.72 7.88 -19.33
C LEU A 205 9.92 6.46 -19.88
N ILE A 206 9.43 5.43 -19.19
CA ILE A 206 9.59 4.04 -19.64
C ILE A 206 8.50 3.57 -20.60
N HIS A 207 7.44 4.37 -20.80
CA HIS A 207 6.33 4.06 -21.72
C HIS A 207 6.45 4.80 -23.07
N ILE A 208 7.59 5.41 -23.38
CA ILE A 208 7.89 6.07 -24.64
C ILE A 208 8.44 5.07 -25.66
#